data_7c8e1e87ea732d9949fe51fb030f0bcb
#
_entry.id   7c8e1e87ea732d9949fe51fb030f0bcb
#
_cell.length_a   1.000
_cell.length_b   1.000
_cell.length_c   1.000
_cell.angle_alpha   90.00
_cell.angle_beta   90.00
_cell.angle_gamma   90.00
#
_symmetry.space_group_name_H-M   'P 1'
#
loop_
_entity.id
_entity.type
_entity.pdbx_description
1 polymer ?
#
loop_
_entity_poly.entity_id
_entity_poly.type
_entity_poly.pdbx_seq_one_letter_code
_entity_poly.pdbx_strand_id
1 'polypeptide(L)'
;MKYLYLIVIALITCIFALSAGAVDVFHKYEKVIWVDQLKQVGIAYHEGKKLFEFPIVSGDDETPTNPGIYVVKLKDDNYYSRTYDTPMPYSIFFDLKGMKAIHEGEVPPPEVKKELATHGCIHVEPPYIERLYDWADEESTAVVISGWRTGD
;
A
#
# COMPACT_ATOMS: atom_id res chain seq x y z
N MET A 1 3.67 11.98 41.78
CA MET A 1 2.42 12.31 41.08
C MET A 1 2.61 13.22 39.87
N LYS A 2 3.44 14.27 39.91
CA LYS A 2 3.65 15.18 38.74
C LYS A 2 4.22 14.49 37.48
N TYR A 3 5.12 13.51 37.64
CA TYR A 3 5.74 12.77 36.51
C TYR A 3 4.77 11.79 35.86
N LEU A 4 3.84 11.21 36.60
CA LEU A 4 2.82 10.32 36.05
C LEU A 4 1.85 11.08 35.13
N TYR A 5 1.54 12.31 35.47
CA TYR A 5 0.67 13.19 34.67
C TYR A 5 1.33 13.57 33.33
N LEU A 6 2.64 13.86 33.34
CA LEU A 6 3.40 14.19 32.12
C LEU A 6 3.52 12.99 31.15
N ILE A 7 3.68 11.76 31.68
CA ILE A 7 3.73 10.55 30.87
C ILE A 7 2.37 10.25 30.23
N VAL A 8 1.28 10.44 30.94
CA VAL A 8 -0.09 10.24 30.43
C VAL A 8 -0.43 11.26 29.33
N ILE A 9 -0.03 12.53 29.50
CA ILE A 9 -0.22 13.56 28.47
C ILE A 9 0.61 13.26 27.22
N ALA A 10 1.86 12.81 27.34
CA ALA A 10 2.71 12.45 26.23
C ALA A 10 2.19 11.24 25.45
N LEU A 11 1.62 10.24 26.14
CA LEU A 11 0.98 9.09 25.51
C LEU A 11 -0.30 9.45 24.76
N ILE A 12 -1.12 10.33 25.33
CA ILE A 12 -2.36 10.80 24.70
C ILE A 12 -2.04 11.63 23.44
N THR A 13 -1.03 12.50 23.47
CA THR A 13 -0.63 13.30 22.29
C THR A 13 -0.05 12.43 21.18
N CYS A 14 0.65 11.34 21.51
CA CYS A 14 1.18 10.41 20.51
C CYS A 14 0.07 9.61 19.79
N ILE A 15 -0.99 9.22 20.50
CA ILE A 15 -2.15 8.53 19.91
C ILE A 15 -2.94 9.48 18.98
N PHE A 16 -3.08 10.75 19.32
CA PHE A 16 -3.74 11.73 18.45
C PHE A 16 -2.93 12.08 17.19
N ALA A 17 -1.59 12.03 17.23
CA ALA A 17 -0.76 12.32 16.07
C ALA A 17 -0.84 11.23 14.98
N LEU A 18 -0.98 9.94 15.35
CA LEU A 18 -1.18 8.86 14.38
C LEU A 18 -2.54 8.92 13.67
N SER A 19 -3.58 9.42 14.36
CA SER A 19 -4.91 9.57 13.76
C SER A 19 -5.04 10.79 12.85
N ALA A 20 -4.28 11.85 13.09
CA ALA A 20 -4.35 13.09 12.31
C ALA A 20 -3.89 12.91 10.86
N GLY A 21 -2.81 12.14 10.60
CA GLY A 21 -2.32 11.89 9.25
C GLY A 21 -3.25 11.02 8.40
N ALA A 22 -3.92 10.05 9.01
CA ALA A 22 -4.90 9.21 8.31
C ALA A 22 -6.18 9.97 7.95
N VAL A 23 -6.63 10.84 8.84
CA VAL A 23 -7.82 11.71 8.59
C VAL A 23 -7.52 12.69 7.45
N ASP A 24 -6.30 13.21 7.35
CA ASP A 24 -5.93 14.20 6.34
C ASP A 24 -5.95 13.61 4.90
N VAL A 25 -5.50 12.37 4.70
CA VAL A 25 -5.50 11.74 3.37
C VAL A 25 -6.90 11.55 2.80
N PHE A 26 -7.86 11.14 3.62
CA PHE A 26 -9.26 10.96 3.20
C PHE A 26 -10.01 12.28 2.97
N HIS A 27 -9.54 13.39 3.54
CA HIS A 27 -10.05 14.72 3.21
C HIS A 27 -9.46 15.27 1.92
N LYS A 28 -8.21 14.89 1.61
CA LYS A 28 -7.50 15.41 0.46
C LYS A 28 -7.79 14.63 -0.82
N TYR A 29 -8.03 13.32 -0.72
CA TYR A 29 -8.22 12.43 -1.86
C TYR A 29 -9.55 11.68 -1.75
N GLU A 30 -10.33 11.75 -2.82
CA GLU A 30 -11.60 11.02 -2.94
C GLU A 30 -11.36 9.50 -3.02
N LYS A 31 -10.30 9.09 -3.74
CA LYS A 31 -9.90 7.70 -3.93
C LYS A 31 -8.59 7.42 -3.19
N VAL A 32 -8.61 6.41 -2.31
CA VAL A 32 -7.43 6.00 -1.53
C VAL A 32 -7.26 4.49 -1.60
N ILE A 33 -6.08 4.04 -2.01
CA ILE A 33 -5.62 2.65 -1.88
C ILE A 33 -4.80 2.59 -0.60
N TRP A 34 -5.29 1.90 0.42
CA TRP A 34 -4.56 1.69 1.66
C TRP A 34 -3.93 0.31 1.67
N VAL A 35 -2.63 0.23 1.84
CA VAL A 35 -1.83 -1.00 1.93
C VAL A 35 -1.34 -1.18 3.36
N ASP A 36 -1.80 -2.23 4.01
CA ASP A 36 -1.33 -2.67 5.33
C ASP A 36 -0.33 -3.82 5.14
N GLN A 37 0.96 -3.51 5.24
CA GLN A 37 2.03 -4.50 5.01
C GLN A 37 2.12 -5.52 6.15
N LEU A 38 1.70 -5.18 7.37
CA LEU A 38 1.70 -6.13 8.49
C LEU A 38 0.66 -7.23 8.29
N LYS A 39 -0.51 -6.86 7.75
CA LYS A 39 -1.60 -7.80 7.46
C LYS A 39 -1.55 -8.39 6.06
N GLN A 40 -0.70 -7.84 5.18
CA GLN A 40 -0.65 -8.18 3.76
C GLN A 40 -2.02 -8.05 3.09
N VAL A 41 -2.66 -6.90 3.30
CA VAL A 41 -4.00 -6.56 2.80
C VAL A 41 -3.99 -5.17 2.19
N GLY A 42 -4.66 -5.04 1.06
CA GLY A 42 -5.01 -3.77 0.44
C GLY A 42 -6.50 -3.45 0.61
N ILE A 43 -6.83 -2.18 0.77
CA ILE A 43 -8.21 -1.71 0.90
C ILE A 43 -8.40 -0.49 -0.03
N ALA A 44 -9.40 -0.56 -0.88
CA ALA A 44 -9.83 0.58 -1.68
C ALA A 44 -10.91 1.38 -0.94
N TYR A 45 -10.71 2.69 -0.84
CA TYR A 45 -11.67 3.63 -0.24
C TYR A 45 -12.10 4.68 -1.27
N HIS A 46 -13.38 5.00 -1.28
CA HIS A 46 -13.96 6.11 -2.02
C HIS A 46 -14.72 7.03 -1.06
N GLU A 47 -14.38 8.31 -1.04
CA GLU A 47 -14.95 9.30 -0.10
C GLU A 47 -14.89 8.83 1.37
N GLY A 48 -13.76 8.23 1.76
CA GLY A 48 -13.55 7.70 3.11
C GLY A 48 -14.31 6.41 3.45
N LYS A 49 -15.11 5.87 2.51
CA LYS A 49 -15.86 4.62 2.70
C LYS A 49 -15.13 3.45 2.04
N LYS A 50 -14.99 2.35 2.78
CA LYS A 50 -14.42 1.10 2.23
C LYS A 50 -15.28 0.57 1.10
N LEU A 51 -14.67 0.36 -0.08
CA LEU A 51 -15.31 -0.26 -1.23
C LEU A 51 -15.08 -1.78 -1.26
N PHE A 52 -13.82 -2.19 -1.18
CA PHE A 52 -13.43 -3.61 -1.15
C PHE A 52 -12.04 -3.76 -0.55
N GLU A 53 -11.76 -4.97 -0.14
CA GLU A 53 -10.48 -5.42 0.42
C GLU A 53 -9.93 -6.55 -0.44
N PHE A 54 -8.61 -6.65 -0.50
CA PHE A 54 -7.94 -7.65 -1.33
C PHE A 54 -6.62 -8.09 -0.69
N PRO A 55 -6.24 -9.37 -0.84
CA PRO A 55 -4.94 -9.86 -0.39
C PRO A 55 -3.82 -9.31 -1.27
N ILE A 56 -2.64 -9.13 -0.67
CA ILE A 56 -1.44 -8.64 -1.36
C ILE A 56 -0.21 -9.44 -0.98
N VAL A 57 0.87 -9.27 -1.76
CA VAL A 57 2.25 -9.49 -1.32
C VAL A 57 3.07 -8.23 -1.58
N SER A 58 3.75 -7.74 -0.56
CA SER A 58 4.68 -6.61 -0.64
C SER A 58 6.14 -7.08 -0.59
N GLY A 59 7.08 -6.15 -0.76
CA GLY A 59 8.49 -6.38 -0.44
C GLY A 59 8.73 -6.61 1.04
N ASP A 60 9.93 -7.08 1.39
CA ASP A 60 10.42 -7.32 2.74
C ASP A 60 11.59 -6.38 3.11
N ASP A 61 12.41 -6.77 4.09
CA ASP A 61 13.56 -5.98 4.56
C ASP A 61 14.66 -5.85 3.50
N GLU A 62 14.83 -6.83 2.61
CA GLU A 62 15.89 -6.82 1.59
C GLU A 62 15.47 -5.96 0.38
N THR A 63 14.19 -6.00 0.03
CA THR A 63 13.61 -5.29 -1.10
C THR A 63 12.31 -4.57 -0.69
N PRO A 64 12.41 -3.49 0.10
CA PRO A 64 11.25 -2.95 0.79
C PRO A 64 10.26 -2.22 -0.12
N THR A 65 8.98 -2.34 0.25
CA THR A 65 7.93 -1.41 -0.13
C THR A 65 7.88 -0.31 0.94
N ASN A 66 8.45 0.85 0.66
CA ASN A 66 8.62 1.89 1.68
C ASN A 66 7.27 2.45 2.16
N PRO A 67 7.05 2.56 3.49
CA PRO A 67 5.88 3.25 4.03
C PRO A 67 5.84 4.72 3.60
N GLY A 68 4.64 5.23 3.38
CA GLY A 68 4.46 6.62 2.97
C GLY A 68 3.10 6.89 2.35
N ILE A 69 2.89 8.14 1.95
CA ILE A 69 1.72 8.57 1.20
C ILE A 69 2.19 8.98 -0.19
N TYR A 70 1.69 8.30 -1.18
CA TYR A 70 2.01 8.48 -2.60
C TYR A 70 0.74 8.84 -3.37
N VAL A 71 0.90 9.14 -4.65
CA VAL A 71 -0.21 9.34 -5.59
C VAL A 71 0.08 8.47 -6.81
N VAL A 72 -0.94 7.86 -7.39
CA VAL A 72 -0.83 7.13 -8.66
C VAL A 72 -0.27 8.07 -9.72
N LYS A 73 0.85 7.68 -10.35
CA LYS A 73 1.59 8.52 -11.31
C LYS A 73 1.44 8.10 -12.74
N LEU A 74 1.27 6.81 -12.97
CA LEU A 74 1.17 6.22 -14.29
C LEU A 74 0.41 4.91 -14.18
N LYS A 75 -0.38 4.59 -15.18
CA LYS A 75 -1.03 3.29 -15.35
C LYS A 75 -0.62 2.69 -16.69
N ASP A 76 -0.34 1.39 -16.71
CA ASP A 76 0.01 0.64 -17.91
C ASP A 76 -0.56 -0.77 -17.80
N ASP A 77 -1.49 -1.13 -18.69
CA ASP A 77 -2.19 -2.42 -18.65
C ASP A 77 -1.32 -3.60 -19.12
N ASN A 78 -0.25 -3.32 -19.89
CA ASN A 78 0.64 -4.32 -20.47
C ASN A 78 2.12 -4.06 -20.19
N TYR A 79 2.45 -3.44 -19.06
CA TYR A 79 3.84 -3.12 -18.74
C TYR A 79 4.72 -4.35 -18.67
N TYR A 80 5.94 -4.21 -19.21
CA TYR A 80 6.99 -5.24 -19.15
C TYR A 80 8.24 -4.67 -18.48
N SER A 81 8.62 -5.26 -17.34
CA SER A 81 9.84 -4.88 -16.63
C SER A 81 11.08 -5.44 -17.30
N ARG A 82 11.88 -4.59 -17.93
CA ARG A 82 13.16 -4.99 -18.53
C ARG A 82 14.20 -5.36 -17.48
N THR A 83 14.12 -4.79 -16.28
CA THR A 83 15.04 -5.04 -15.18
C THR A 83 14.89 -6.46 -14.63
N TYR A 84 13.65 -6.93 -14.53
CA TYR A 84 13.34 -8.25 -13.98
C TYR A 84 12.93 -9.27 -15.04
N ASP A 85 12.92 -8.86 -16.32
CA ASP A 85 12.54 -9.68 -17.47
C ASP A 85 11.18 -10.37 -17.26
N THR A 86 10.17 -9.61 -16.80
CA THR A 86 8.86 -10.13 -16.43
C THR A 86 7.71 -9.19 -16.81
N PRO A 87 6.56 -9.74 -17.25
CA PRO A 87 5.36 -8.95 -17.43
C PRO A 87 4.81 -8.49 -16.07
N MET A 88 4.26 -7.29 -16.05
CA MET A 88 3.60 -6.68 -14.92
C MET A 88 2.25 -6.11 -15.38
N PRO A 89 1.25 -6.95 -15.71
CA PRO A 89 -0.03 -6.48 -16.18
C PRO A 89 -0.74 -5.60 -15.16
N TYR A 90 -1.59 -4.68 -15.64
CA TYR A 90 -2.37 -3.76 -14.80
C TYR A 90 -1.53 -2.94 -13.82
N SER A 91 -0.36 -2.49 -14.25
CA SER A 91 0.56 -1.71 -13.40
C SER A 91 0.00 -0.35 -13.02
N ILE A 92 -0.07 -0.07 -11.73
CA ILE A 92 -0.46 1.19 -11.11
C ILE A 92 0.78 1.74 -10.39
N PHE A 93 1.58 2.56 -11.08
CA PHE A 93 2.82 3.12 -10.52
C PHE A 93 2.52 4.23 -9.52
N PHE A 94 3.06 4.12 -8.31
CA PHE A 94 2.95 5.12 -7.26
C PHE A 94 4.30 5.77 -6.90
N ASP A 95 5.42 5.12 -7.20
CA ASP A 95 6.78 5.67 -7.05
C ASP A 95 7.58 5.46 -8.34
N LEU A 96 7.62 6.47 -9.20
CA LEU A 96 8.37 6.42 -10.47
C LEU A 96 9.88 6.44 -10.26
N LYS A 97 10.38 7.04 -9.17
CA LYS A 97 11.81 7.08 -8.87
C LYS A 97 12.32 5.71 -8.44
N GLY A 98 11.56 5.01 -7.61
CA GLY A 98 11.85 3.64 -7.18
C GLY A 98 11.29 2.58 -8.13
N MET A 99 10.56 2.96 -9.19
CA MET A 99 9.85 2.07 -10.10
C MET A 99 8.98 1.06 -9.37
N LYS A 100 8.18 1.55 -8.38
CA LYS A 100 7.27 0.72 -7.58
C LYS A 100 5.83 0.88 -8.08
N ALA A 101 5.18 -0.28 -8.24
CA ALA A 101 3.80 -0.36 -8.71
C ALA A 101 2.99 -1.39 -7.90
N ILE A 102 1.68 -1.23 -7.93
CA ILE A 102 0.74 -2.31 -7.65
C ILE A 102 0.43 -2.94 -9.00
N HIS A 103 0.57 -4.26 -9.14
CA HIS A 103 0.36 -4.94 -10.43
C HIS A 103 -0.12 -6.38 -10.23
N GLU A 104 -0.54 -7.03 -11.32
CA GLU A 104 -0.85 -8.45 -11.28
C GLU A 104 0.35 -9.29 -10.84
N GLY A 105 0.12 -10.19 -9.91
CA GLY A 105 1.11 -11.13 -9.44
C GLY A 105 0.52 -12.13 -8.46
N GLU A 106 1.23 -13.21 -8.26
CA GLU A 106 0.81 -14.28 -7.35
C GLU A 106 0.74 -13.78 -5.91
N VAL A 107 -0.35 -14.15 -5.24
CA VAL A 107 -0.58 -13.91 -3.81
C VAL A 107 -0.83 -15.26 -3.13
N PRO A 108 0.20 -15.92 -2.62
CA PRO A 108 0.08 -17.25 -2.04
C PRO A 108 -0.79 -17.23 -0.77
N PRO A 109 -1.29 -18.40 -0.35
CA PRO A 109 -2.01 -18.54 0.90
C PRO A 109 -1.19 -18.05 2.11
N PRO A 110 -1.84 -17.63 3.21
CA PRO A 110 -1.16 -17.07 4.39
C PRO A 110 -0.01 -17.93 4.96
N GLU A 111 -0.12 -19.26 4.82
CA GLU A 111 0.84 -20.23 5.33
C GLU A 111 2.22 -20.13 4.65
N VAL A 112 2.25 -19.73 3.36
CA VAL A 112 3.48 -19.61 2.56
C VAL A 112 3.82 -18.15 2.22
N LYS A 113 2.99 -17.19 2.61
CA LYS A 113 3.23 -15.76 2.36
C LYS A 113 4.57 -15.24 2.91
N LYS A 114 5.09 -15.85 3.95
CA LYS A 114 6.37 -15.44 4.55
C LYS A 114 7.57 -15.68 3.64
N GLU A 115 7.49 -16.65 2.74
CA GLU A 115 8.58 -17.08 1.87
C GLU A 115 8.61 -16.33 0.53
N LEU A 116 7.56 -15.58 0.21
CA LEU A 116 7.42 -14.85 -1.05
C LEU A 116 7.34 -13.35 -0.80
N ALA A 117 8.46 -12.67 -0.93
CA ALA A 117 8.55 -11.22 -1.00
C ALA A 117 8.69 -10.78 -2.45
N THR A 118 8.20 -9.58 -2.75
CA THR A 118 8.44 -8.95 -4.04
C THR A 118 9.73 -8.13 -4.02
N HIS A 119 10.16 -7.61 -5.16
CA HIS A 119 11.23 -6.62 -5.23
C HIS A 119 10.77 -5.19 -4.89
N GLY A 120 9.77 -5.09 -4.00
CA GLY A 120 9.22 -3.83 -3.49
C GLY A 120 7.98 -3.32 -4.23
N CYS A 121 7.55 -3.98 -5.31
CA CYS A 121 6.20 -3.81 -5.86
C CYS A 121 5.16 -4.50 -4.97
N ILE A 122 3.90 -4.31 -5.27
CA ILE A 122 2.78 -4.93 -4.56
C ILE A 122 2.05 -5.83 -5.55
N HIS A 123 2.06 -7.14 -5.29
CA HIS A 123 1.31 -8.12 -6.08
C HIS A 123 -0.15 -8.18 -5.62
N VAL A 124 -1.04 -8.26 -6.58
CA VAL A 124 -2.49 -8.44 -6.40
C VAL A 124 -2.99 -9.39 -7.48
N GLU A 125 -3.79 -10.38 -7.12
CA GLU A 125 -4.37 -11.33 -8.07
C GLU A 125 -5.63 -10.80 -8.77
N PRO A 126 -5.94 -11.30 -9.99
CA PRO A 126 -7.29 -11.16 -10.57
C PRO A 126 -8.36 -11.82 -9.67
N PRO A 127 -9.59 -11.31 -9.61
CA PRO A 127 -10.08 -10.14 -10.35
C PRO A 127 -9.84 -8.81 -9.63
N TYR A 128 -9.11 -8.81 -8.50
CA TYR A 128 -8.92 -7.60 -7.68
C TYR A 128 -8.07 -6.55 -8.36
N ILE A 129 -6.97 -6.95 -9.02
CA ILE A 129 -6.08 -5.98 -9.70
C ILE A 129 -6.77 -5.33 -10.89
N GLU A 130 -7.54 -6.07 -11.68
CA GLU A 130 -8.33 -5.55 -12.79
C GLU A 130 -9.31 -4.47 -12.30
N ARG A 131 -10.07 -4.81 -11.25
CA ARG A 131 -11.01 -3.88 -10.63
C ARG A 131 -10.33 -2.64 -10.06
N LEU A 132 -9.16 -2.81 -9.42
CA LEU A 132 -8.39 -1.73 -8.84
C LEU A 132 -7.84 -0.80 -9.93
N TYR A 133 -7.33 -1.40 -11.01
CA TYR A 133 -6.82 -0.69 -12.17
C TYR A 133 -7.91 0.16 -12.82
N ASP A 134 -9.07 -0.41 -13.12
CA ASP A 134 -10.19 0.32 -13.73
C ASP A 134 -10.70 1.47 -12.85
N TRP A 135 -10.65 1.27 -11.52
CA TRP A 135 -11.16 2.26 -10.58
C TRP A 135 -10.16 3.37 -10.24
N ALA A 136 -8.86 3.10 -10.21
CA ALA A 136 -7.84 4.08 -9.83
C ALA A 136 -7.59 5.09 -10.97
N ASP A 137 -7.42 6.36 -10.62
CA ASP A 137 -7.06 7.44 -11.56
C ASP A 137 -5.66 7.97 -11.31
N GLU A 138 -4.95 8.29 -12.37
CA GLU A 138 -3.67 8.99 -12.30
C GLU A 138 -3.82 10.37 -11.67
N GLU A 139 -2.81 10.81 -10.93
CA GLU A 139 -2.66 12.11 -10.26
C GLU A 139 -3.75 12.45 -9.22
N SER A 140 -4.77 11.61 -9.03
CA SER A 140 -5.89 11.86 -8.11
C SER A 140 -6.19 10.73 -7.10
N THR A 141 -5.69 9.51 -7.34
CA THR A 141 -5.80 8.41 -6.38
C THR A 141 -4.57 8.38 -5.47
N ALA A 142 -4.77 8.48 -4.15
CA ALA A 142 -3.69 8.30 -3.19
C ALA A 142 -3.38 6.81 -2.96
N VAL A 143 -2.10 6.50 -2.70
CA VAL A 143 -1.63 5.19 -2.26
C VAL A 143 -0.94 5.37 -0.92
N VAL A 144 -1.53 4.81 0.14
CA VAL A 144 -1.00 4.85 1.50
C VAL A 144 -0.38 3.51 1.82
N ILE A 145 0.93 3.49 2.04
CA ILE A 145 1.66 2.30 2.46
C ILE A 145 1.91 2.42 3.97
N SER A 146 1.34 1.50 4.74
CA SER A 146 1.47 1.47 6.19
C SER A 146 2.12 0.18 6.68
N GLY A 147 2.80 0.27 7.84
CA GLY A 147 3.55 -0.83 8.42
C GLY A 147 4.86 -1.10 7.69
N TRP A 148 5.57 -2.10 8.18
CA TRP A 148 6.81 -2.62 7.61
C TRP A 148 6.76 -4.13 7.64
N ARG A 149 7.03 -4.79 6.53
CA ARG A 149 7.10 -6.24 6.48
C ARG A 149 8.52 -6.69 6.80
N THR A 150 8.66 -7.52 7.82
CA THR A 150 9.93 -8.20 8.13
C THR A 150 9.98 -9.56 7.45
N GLY A 151 11.17 -10.02 7.09
CA GLY A 151 11.41 -11.31 6.45
C GLY A 151 11.40 -12.53 7.40
N ASP A 152 10.96 -12.36 8.66
CA ASP A 152 10.96 -13.41 9.70
C ASP A 152 9.81 -14.43 9.57
#